data_c45c32e2c5e4f4f9482eddd5c5e3bb70
#
_entry.id   c45c32e2c5e4f4f9482eddd5c5e3bb70
#
_cell.length_a   1.000
_cell.length_b   1.000
_cell.length_c   1.000
_cell.angle_alpha   90.00
_cell.angle_beta   90.00
_cell.angle_gamma   90.00
#
_symmetry.space_group_name_H-M   'P 1'
#
loop_
_entity.id
_entity.type
_entity.pdbx_description
1 polymer ?
#
loop_
_entity_poly.entity_id
_entity_poly.type
_entity_poly.pdbx_seq_one_letter_code
_entity_poly.pdbx_strand_id
1 'polypeptide(L)'
;MSAHQQMSPALEQKLAFTATMVGSYEAAAQEAANWGCPVDDSVVHALVQRVGSRAEAQTQERLQQAPQESQPQRRPSELALLMVDGWFARFRGLGWGKEKTKEERVEWHEIKNGVFYLHEQAARTEAGRGVITDKVVVRSQADPTELGQRLHWEALRGGLARAKEKLVLGDGIAWIWNLKANRWPEARELLDFWHGGQHLWSLGRAYNAMDEAKAKPWVEKRLHRLAHGQERKVLKEISAIKSSRGQTGEMVRKEKKYFAGHSKRMNYQEIADRGWPIGSGPVESSCRQDQRRFKGPGQSWTRKGFANLSALDQARRDNHWDELWLGA
;
A
#
# COMPACT_ATOMS: atom_id res chain seq x y z
N MET A 1 2.60 -33.20 -23.95
CA MET A 1 2.43 -31.78 -24.37
C MET A 1 1.33 -31.76 -25.40
N SER A 2 0.32 -30.93 -25.25
CA SER A 2 -0.68 -30.69 -26.30
C SER A 2 0.03 -30.10 -27.52
N ALA A 3 -0.43 -30.43 -28.74
CA ALA A 3 0.21 -30.09 -30.01
C ALA A 3 0.44 -28.57 -30.29
N HIS A 4 0.09 -27.69 -29.36
CA HIS A 4 0.22 -26.22 -29.47
C HIS A 4 0.99 -25.59 -28.31
N GLN A 5 1.60 -26.36 -27.42
CA GLN A 5 2.34 -25.81 -26.27
C GLN A 5 3.79 -25.56 -26.68
N GLN A 6 4.13 -24.30 -26.96
CA GLN A 6 5.48 -23.88 -27.39
C GLN A 6 6.50 -23.80 -26.24
N MET A 7 6.03 -23.79 -24.98
CA MET A 7 6.89 -23.71 -23.78
C MET A 7 6.54 -24.83 -22.80
N SER A 8 7.55 -25.31 -22.06
CA SER A 8 7.31 -26.23 -20.94
C SER A 8 6.68 -25.47 -19.76
N PRO A 9 5.88 -26.14 -18.91
CA PRO A 9 5.32 -25.52 -17.71
C PRO A 9 6.38 -24.86 -16.80
N ALA A 10 7.55 -25.49 -16.67
CA ALA A 10 8.66 -24.94 -15.87
C ALA A 10 9.22 -23.63 -16.46
N LEU A 11 9.32 -23.52 -17.79
CA LEU A 11 9.74 -22.28 -18.44
C LEU A 11 8.68 -21.19 -18.32
N GLU A 12 7.40 -21.54 -18.49
CA GLU A 12 6.29 -20.59 -18.27
C GLU A 12 6.29 -20.05 -16.84
N GLN A 13 6.46 -20.90 -15.84
CA GLN A 13 6.53 -20.52 -14.43
C GLN A 13 7.70 -19.58 -14.18
N LYS A 14 8.90 -19.92 -14.65
CA LYS A 14 10.09 -19.12 -14.49
C LYS A 14 9.95 -17.75 -15.17
N LEU A 15 9.42 -17.71 -16.39
CA LEU A 15 9.23 -16.48 -17.15
C LEU A 15 8.16 -15.57 -16.56
N ALA A 16 7.03 -16.15 -16.11
CA ALA A 16 5.98 -15.44 -15.41
C ALA A 16 6.49 -14.83 -14.09
N PHE A 17 7.27 -15.58 -13.32
CA PHE A 17 7.91 -15.08 -12.10
C PHE A 17 8.83 -13.89 -12.40
N THR A 18 9.71 -14.03 -13.39
CA THR A 18 10.64 -12.97 -13.81
C THR A 18 9.90 -11.72 -14.25
N ALA A 19 8.80 -11.83 -15.00
CA ALA A 19 7.98 -10.70 -15.43
C ALA A 19 7.40 -9.88 -14.27
N THR A 20 7.23 -10.48 -13.08
CA THR A 20 6.83 -9.72 -11.87
C THR A 20 7.99 -8.98 -11.22
N MET A 21 9.23 -9.42 -11.44
CA MET A 21 10.42 -8.90 -10.76
C MET A 21 11.10 -7.76 -11.53
N VAL A 22 11.10 -7.83 -12.87
CA VAL A 22 11.80 -6.86 -13.72
C VAL A 22 10.88 -5.73 -14.18
N GLY A 23 11.46 -4.64 -14.66
CA GLY A 23 10.74 -3.40 -14.98
C GLY A 23 9.84 -3.45 -16.22
N SER A 24 10.08 -4.38 -17.18
CA SER A 24 9.31 -4.47 -18.43
C SER A 24 9.22 -5.92 -18.93
N TYR A 25 8.34 -6.17 -19.90
CA TYR A 25 8.27 -7.46 -20.58
C TYR A 25 9.51 -7.70 -21.46
N GLU A 26 10.04 -6.65 -22.06
CA GLU A 26 11.31 -6.68 -22.79
C GLU A 26 12.46 -7.15 -21.90
N ALA A 27 12.60 -6.59 -20.68
CA ALA A 27 13.60 -7.03 -19.73
C ALA A 27 13.44 -8.50 -19.33
N ALA A 28 12.19 -8.99 -19.19
CA ALA A 28 11.94 -10.40 -18.93
C ALA A 28 12.30 -11.28 -20.13
N ALA A 29 12.09 -10.82 -21.35
CA ALA A 29 12.52 -11.52 -22.58
C ALA A 29 14.06 -11.56 -22.69
N GLN A 30 14.75 -10.50 -22.34
CA GLN A 30 16.22 -10.45 -22.27
C GLN A 30 16.77 -11.47 -21.25
N GLU A 31 16.16 -11.55 -20.06
CA GLU A 31 16.53 -12.57 -19.08
C GLU A 31 16.31 -13.99 -19.60
N ALA A 32 15.21 -14.24 -20.32
CA ALA A 32 14.96 -15.54 -20.94
C ALA A 32 16.02 -15.92 -21.96
N ALA A 33 16.51 -14.94 -22.74
CA ALA A 33 17.61 -15.14 -23.66
C ALA A 33 18.94 -15.52 -22.94
N ASN A 34 19.21 -14.91 -21.78
CA ASN A 34 20.36 -15.24 -20.91
C ASN A 34 20.29 -16.68 -20.38
N TRP A 35 19.08 -17.27 -20.28
CA TRP A 35 18.90 -18.69 -19.91
C TRP A 35 18.99 -19.64 -21.10
N GLY A 36 19.30 -19.15 -22.30
CA GLY A 36 19.31 -19.94 -23.53
C GLY A 36 17.90 -20.23 -24.08
N CYS A 37 16.89 -19.49 -23.66
CA CYS A 37 15.48 -19.64 -24.08
C CYS A 37 14.96 -18.30 -24.64
N PRO A 38 15.48 -17.81 -25.79
CA PRO A 38 15.07 -16.51 -26.34
C PRO A 38 13.58 -16.55 -26.71
N VAL A 39 12.85 -15.52 -26.22
CA VAL A 39 11.43 -15.29 -26.51
C VAL A 39 11.23 -13.81 -26.82
N ASP A 40 10.17 -13.48 -27.53
CA ASP A 40 9.77 -12.11 -27.79
C ASP A 40 9.00 -11.53 -26.58
N ASP A 41 9.04 -10.22 -26.38
CA ASP A 41 8.33 -9.55 -25.28
C ASP A 41 6.80 -9.69 -25.39
N SER A 42 6.28 -9.83 -26.61
CA SER A 42 4.87 -10.14 -26.88
C SER A 42 4.45 -11.50 -26.32
N VAL A 43 5.35 -12.49 -26.35
CA VAL A 43 5.16 -13.82 -25.77
C VAL A 43 5.10 -13.71 -24.23
N VAL A 44 6.01 -12.93 -23.64
CA VAL A 44 5.99 -12.64 -22.19
C VAL A 44 4.68 -11.95 -21.80
N HIS A 45 4.27 -10.94 -22.57
CA HIS A 45 2.99 -10.26 -22.36
C HIS A 45 1.81 -11.23 -22.41
N ALA A 46 1.70 -12.04 -23.45
CA ALA A 46 0.60 -13.01 -23.60
C ALA A 46 0.58 -14.02 -22.43
N LEU A 47 1.75 -14.51 -22.00
CA LEU A 47 1.88 -15.39 -20.85
C LEU A 47 1.37 -14.70 -19.56
N VAL A 48 1.80 -13.48 -19.29
CA VAL A 48 1.36 -12.70 -18.11
C VAL A 48 -0.14 -12.44 -18.16
N GLN A 49 -0.72 -12.14 -19.32
CA GLN A 49 -2.16 -11.95 -19.43
C GLN A 49 -2.92 -13.24 -19.13
N ARG A 50 -2.46 -14.39 -19.60
CA ARG A 50 -3.09 -15.69 -19.37
C ARG A 50 -2.98 -16.14 -17.91
N VAL A 51 -1.77 -16.16 -17.36
CA VAL A 51 -1.52 -16.62 -15.99
C VAL A 51 -2.08 -15.64 -14.95
N GLY A 52 -1.94 -14.34 -15.22
CA GLY A 52 -2.48 -13.29 -14.34
C GLY A 52 -4.01 -13.31 -14.28
N SER A 53 -4.70 -13.58 -15.40
CA SER A 53 -6.15 -13.76 -15.39
C SER A 53 -6.57 -14.97 -14.53
N ARG A 54 -5.80 -16.06 -14.55
CA ARG A 54 -6.02 -17.23 -13.70
C ARG A 54 -5.80 -16.87 -12.22
N ALA A 55 -4.72 -16.13 -11.90
CA ALA A 55 -4.46 -15.65 -10.55
C ALA A 55 -5.59 -14.77 -9.99
N GLU A 56 -6.13 -13.87 -10.82
CA GLU A 56 -7.28 -13.04 -10.41
C GLU A 56 -8.53 -13.88 -10.18
N ALA A 57 -8.82 -14.85 -11.06
CA ALA A 57 -9.95 -15.77 -10.89
C ALA A 57 -9.84 -16.56 -9.57
N GLN A 58 -8.69 -17.14 -9.28
CA GLN A 58 -8.44 -17.84 -8.01
C GLN A 58 -8.58 -16.91 -6.79
N THR A 59 -8.17 -15.66 -6.91
CA THR A 59 -8.37 -14.68 -5.84
C THR A 59 -9.86 -14.41 -5.61
N GLN A 60 -10.64 -14.25 -6.67
CA GLN A 60 -12.09 -14.06 -6.57
C GLN A 60 -12.80 -15.27 -5.97
N GLU A 61 -12.41 -16.49 -6.36
CA GLU A 61 -12.93 -17.72 -5.76
C GLU A 61 -12.64 -17.79 -4.25
N ARG A 62 -11.40 -17.47 -3.84
CA ARG A 62 -11.05 -17.39 -2.41
C ARG A 62 -11.88 -16.38 -1.64
N LEU A 63 -12.22 -15.25 -2.27
CA LEU A 63 -13.07 -14.22 -1.64
C LEU A 63 -14.54 -14.66 -1.49
N GLN A 64 -15.00 -15.61 -2.29
CA GLN A 64 -16.36 -16.17 -2.19
C GLN A 64 -16.45 -17.27 -1.13
N GLN A 65 -15.34 -17.92 -0.79
CA GLN A 65 -15.29 -18.98 0.22
C GLN A 65 -15.17 -18.31 1.61
N ALA A 66 -15.92 -18.83 2.58
CA ALA A 66 -15.75 -18.40 3.97
C ALA A 66 -14.29 -18.60 4.39
N PRO A 67 -13.64 -17.58 5.01
CA PRO A 67 -12.26 -17.72 5.42
C PRO A 67 -12.16 -18.81 6.48
N GLN A 68 -11.44 -19.86 6.16
CA GLN A 68 -10.99 -20.81 7.17
C GLN A 68 -9.74 -20.21 7.81
N GLU A 69 -9.77 -20.07 9.11
CA GLU A 69 -8.56 -19.70 9.85
C GLU A 69 -7.53 -20.81 9.65
N SER A 70 -6.44 -20.48 8.98
CA SER A 70 -5.47 -21.47 8.51
C SER A 70 -4.76 -22.24 9.62
N GLN A 71 -4.89 -21.83 10.88
CA GLN A 71 -4.36 -22.56 12.05
C GLN A 71 -5.12 -22.22 13.34
N PRO A 72 -6.16 -22.98 13.71
CA PRO A 72 -6.94 -22.74 14.93
C PRO A 72 -6.16 -22.93 16.25
N GLN A 73 -4.95 -23.48 16.22
CA GLN A 73 -4.16 -23.81 17.42
C GLN A 73 -3.06 -22.78 17.77
N ARG A 74 -2.93 -21.66 17.06
CA ARG A 74 -1.97 -20.64 17.43
C ARG A 74 -2.42 -19.84 18.65
N ARG A 75 -1.43 -19.41 19.49
CA ARG A 75 -1.68 -18.55 20.67
C ARG A 75 -2.41 -17.26 20.27
N PRO A 76 -3.25 -16.69 21.16
CA PRO A 76 -3.84 -15.36 20.94
C PRO A 76 -2.74 -14.34 20.67
N SER A 77 -2.98 -13.42 19.74
CA SER A 77 -2.12 -12.26 19.50
C SER A 77 -2.59 -11.08 20.35
N GLU A 78 -1.67 -10.26 20.81
CA GLU A 78 -2.05 -9.02 21.51
C GLU A 78 -2.57 -7.96 20.55
N LEU A 79 -2.02 -7.87 19.33
CA LEU A 79 -2.35 -6.81 18.40
C LEU A 79 -2.31 -7.27 16.95
N ALA A 80 -3.34 -6.95 16.20
CA ALA A 80 -3.39 -6.97 14.74
C ALA A 80 -3.19 -5.56 14.16
N LEU A 81 -2.31 -5.47 13.19
CA LEU A 81 -1.96 -4.24 12.50
C LEU A 81 -2.53 -4.26 11.08
N LEU A 82 -3.30 -3.24 10.77
CA LEU A 82 -3.93 -3.01 9.47
C LEU A 82 -3.43 -1.65 8.96
N MET A 83 -2.68 -1.64 7.90
CA MET A 83 -2.12 -0.42 7.32
C MET A 83 -2.62 -0.27 5.90
N VAL A 84 -3.08 0.92 5.56
CA VAL A 84 -3.63 1.22 4.23
C VAL A 84 -3.06 2.52 3.70
N ASP A 85 -2.75 2.54 2.41
CA ASP A 85 -2.16 3.66 1.69
C ASP A 85 -2.54 3.59 0.20
N GLY A 86 -2.34 4.66 -0.54
CA GLY A 86 -2.63 4.75 -1.96
C GLY A 86 -1.49 5.37 -2.76
N TRP A 87 -1.38 4.98 -4.03
CA TRP A 87 -0.46 5.56 -4.99
C TRP A 87 -1.10 5.62 -6.38
N PHE A 88 -0.61 6.49 -7.26
CA PHE A 88 -1.19 6.68 -8.58
C PHE A 88 -0.39 5.97 -9.66
N ALA A 89 -1.08 5.21 -10.52
CA ALA A 89 -0.54 4.60 -11.73
C ALA A 89 -1.14 5.28 -12.98
N ARG A 90 -0.39 5.21 -14.10
CA ARG A 90 -0.81 5.72 -15.40
C ARG A 90 -1.58 4.66 -16.17
N PHE A 91 -2.74 5.04 -16.66
CA PHE A 91 -3.57 4.21 -17.52
C PHE A 91 -3.74 4.83 -18.89
N ARG A 92 -4.04 4.00 -19.86
CA ARG A 92 -4.39 4.43 -21.22
C ARG A 92 -5.80 4.99 -21.19
N GLY A 93 -5.93 6.30 -21.51
CA GLY A 93 -7.20 6.98 -21.63
C GLY A 93 -7.88 6.71 -22.99
N LEU A 94 -9.07 7.25 -23.17
CA LEU A 94 -9.88 7.09 -24.38
C LEU A 94 -9.16 7.59 -25.65
N GLY A 95 -8.25 8.57 -25.53
CA GLY A 95 -7.45 9.11 -26.62
C GLY A 95 -6.16 8.34 -26.93
N TRP A 96 -5.90 7.22 -26.27
CA TRP A 96 -4.68 6.46 -26.48
C TRP A 96 -4.54 5.97 -27.93
N GLY A 97 -3.37 6.25 -28.55
CA GLY A 97 -3.11 5.87 -29.94
C GLY A 97 -3.77 6.77 -31.00
N LYS A 98 -4.43 7.85 -30.58
CA LYS A 98 -5.03 8.86 -31.46
C LYS A 98 -4.23 10.16 -31.35
N GLU A 99 -4.39 11.06 -32.37
CA GLU A 99 -3.92 12.45 -32.24
C GLU A 99 -4.80 13.21 -31.25
N LYS A 100 -4.43 13.19 -29.99
CA LYS A 100 -5.12 13.83 -28.87
C LYS A 100 -4.11 14.49 -27.95
N THR A 101 -4.58 15.39 -27.10
CA THR A 101 -3.76 16.00 -26.06
C THR A 101 -3.21 14.94 -25.11
N LYS A 102 -2.13 15.26 -24.38
CA LYS A 102 -1.52 14.34 -23.42
C LYS A 102 -2.52 13.95 -22.32
N GLU A 103 -3.37 14.88 -21.91
CA GLU A 103 -4.42 14.72 -20.91
C GLU A 103 -5.48 13.73 -21.35
N GLU A 104 -5.83 13.70 -22.64
CA GLU A 104 -6.81 12.76 -23.20
C GLU A 104 -6.23 11.36 -23.44
N ARG A 105 -4.89 11.22 -23.54
CA ARG A 105 -4.21 9.93 -23.77
C ARG A 105 -3.96 9.17 -22.49
N VAL A 106 -3.82 9.86 -21.37
CA VAL A 106 -3.38 9.28 -20.10
C VAL A 106 -4.34 9.66 -18.99
N GLU A 107 -4.76 8.67 -18.23
CA GLU A 107 -5.51 8.82 -17.01
C GLU A 107 -4.66 8.36 -15.81
N TRP A 108 -4.80 9.05 -14.68
CA TRP A 108 -4.17 8.66 -13.43
C TRP A 108 -5.23 8.07 -12.50
N HIS A 109 -5.00 6.82 -12.09
CA HIS A 109 -5.88 6.15 -11.15
C HIS A 109 -5.14 5.76 -9.88
N GLU A 110 -5.81 5.95 -8.75
CA GLU A 110 -5.31 5.54 -7.46
C GLU A 110 -5.35 4.02 -7.35
N ILE A 111 -4.21 3.43 -6.97
CA ILE A 111 -4.07 2.04 -6.58
C ILE A 111 -3.97 2.03 -5.06
N LYS A 112 -4.82 1.25 -4.43
CA LYS A 112 -4.90 1.14 -2.99
C LYS A 112 -4.20 -0.11 -2.51
N ASN A 113 -3.35 0.03 -1.51
CA ASN A 113 -2.62 -1.06 -0.88
C ASN A 113 -3.08 -1.23 0.57
N GLY A 114 -3.17 -2.49 0.99
CA GLY A 114 -3.38 -2.85 2.38
C GLY A 114 -2.30 -3.83 2.84
N VAL A 115 -1.85 -3.68 4.06
CA VAL A 115 -0.92 -4.61 4.73
C VAL A 115 -1.53 -5.03 6.06
N PHE A 116 -1.50 -6.32 6.31
CA PHE A 116 -1.86 -6.91 7.59
C PHE A 116 -0.70 -7.74 8.13
N TYR A 117 -0.48 -7.67 9.43
CA TYR A 117 0.37 -8.58 10.19
C TYR A 117 0.01 -8.56 11.67
N LEU A 118 0.40 -9.61 12.40
CA LEU A 118 0.29 -9.65 13.86
C LEU A 118 1.56 -9.07 14.48
N HIS A 119 1.44 -8.39 15.60
CA HIS A 119 2.56 -7.66 16.23
C HIS A 119 3.77 -8.55 16.53
N GLU A 120 3.54 -9.79 16.93
CA GLU A 120 4.60 -10.78 17.17
C GLU A 120 5.38 -11.20 15.91
N GLN A 121 4.87 -10.87 14.72
CA GLN A 121 5.58 -11.08 13.44
C GLN A 121 6.57 -9.95 13.14
N ALA A 122 6.54 -8.87 13.91
CA ALA A 122 7.53 -7.80 13.82
C ALA A 122 8.72 -8.10 14.71
N ALA A 123 9.91 -8.05 14.13
CA ALA A 123 11.17 -8.28 14.80
C ALA A 123 12.19 -7.18 14.48
N ARG A 124 13.30 -7.15 15.19
CA ARG A 124 14.46 -6.34 14.83
C ARG A 124 15.64 -7.26 14.56
N THR A 125 16.39 -6.94 13.51
CA THR A 125 17.68 -7.59 13.26
C THR A 125 18.70 -7.15 14.30
N GLU A 126 19.83 -7.84 14.40
CA GLU A 126 20.96 -7.45 15.26
C GLU A 126 21.42 -6.00 14.98
N ALA A 127 21.38 -5.55 13.72
CA ALA A 127 21.66 -4.17 13.33
C ALA A 127 20.53 -3.17 13.66
N GLY A 128 19.50 -3.58 14.41
CA GLY A 128 18.37 -2.73 14.83
C GLY A 128 17.33 -2.44 13.73
N ARG A 129 17.45 -3.03 12.52
CA ARG A 129 16.49 -2.85 11.44
C ARG A 129 15.19 -3.60 11.74
N GLY A 130 14.05 -2.92 11.61
CA GLY A 130 12.73 -3.55 11.70
C GLY A 130 12.49 -4.50 10.53
N VAL A 131 12.02 -5.71 10.83
CA VAL A 131 11.64 -6.75 9.86
C VAL A 131 10.28 -7.30 10.24
N ILE A 132 9.45 -7.59 9.26
CA ILE A 132 8.20 -8.32 9.45
C ILE A 132 8.41 -9.69 8.80
N THR A 133 8.35 -10.73 9.61
CA THR A 133 8.66 -12.11 9.20
C THR A 133 7.56 -12.74 8.39
N ASP A 134 6.31 -12.32 8.64
CA ASP A 134 5.13 -12.77 7.91
C ASP A 134 4.13 -11.64 7.83
N LYS A 135 3.62 -11.35 6.64
CA LYS A 135 2.62 -10.31 6.40
C LYS A 135 1.81 -10.62 5.16
N VAL A 136 0.59 -10.20 5.19
CA VAL A 136 -0.29 -10.16 4.02
C VAL A 136 -0.20 -8.80 3.35
N VAL A 137 -0.14 -8.79 2.04
CA VAL A 137 -0.18 -7.55 1.22
C VAL A 137 -1.28 -7.71 0.19
N VAL A 138 -2.25 -6.82 0.20
CA VAL A 138 -3.31 -6.78 -0.81
C VAL A 138 -3.28 -5.49 -1.60
N ARG A 139 -3.79 -5.55 -2.82
CA ARG A 139 -3.86 -4.44 -3.74
C ARG A 139 -5.20 -4.41 -4.45
N SER A 140 -5.73 -3.21 -4.70
CA SER A 140 -6.92 -3.01 -5.53
C SER A 140 -6.78 -1.76 -6.39
N GLN A 141 -7.20 -1.86 -7.65
CA GLN A 141 -7.41 -0.72 -8.56
C GLN A 141 -8.85 -0.20 -8.54
N ALA A 142 -9.70 -0.83 -7.75
CA ALA A 142 -11.12 -0.50 -7.59
C ALA A 142 -11.35 0.46 -6.40
N ASP A 143 -12.56 0.49 -5.91
CA ASP A 143 -12.93 1.32 -4.77
C ASP A 143 -12.35 0.80 -3.44
N PRO A 144 -12.41 1.60 -2.37
CA PRO A 144 -11.93 1.17 -1.05
C PRO A 144 -12.67 -0.04 -0.48
N THR A 145 -13.91 -0.30 -0.91
CA THR A 145 -14.74 -1.43 -0.42
C THR A 145 -14.11 -2.75 -0.84
N GLU A 146 -13.68 -2.86 -2.11
CA GLU A 146 -12.99 -4.05 -2.61
C GLU A 146 -11.66 -4.28 -1.87
N LEU A 147 -10.83 -3.23 -1.70
CA LEU A 147 -9.61 -3.35 -0.91
C LEU A 147 -9.92 -3.87 0.49
N GLY A 148 -10.92 -3.29 1.15
CA GLY A 148 -11.32 -3.68 2.50
C GLY A 148 -11.82 -5.11 2.58
N GLN A 149 -12.55 -5.59 1.58
CA GLN A 149 -12.96 -6.98 1.49
C GLN A 149 -11.76 -7.91 1.36
N ARG A 150 -10.88 -7.66 0.40
CA ARG A 150 -9.66 -8.44 0.18
C ARG A 150 -8.77 -8.48 1.44
N LEU A 151 -8.50 -7.32 2.03
CA LEU A 151 -7.67 -7.21 3.22
C LEU A 151 -8.29 -7.91 4.42
N HIS A 152 -9.60 -7.77 4.63
CA HIS A 152 -10.29 -8.44 5.73
C HIS A 152 -10.24 -9.96 5.61
N TRP A 153 -10.50 -10.51 4.40
CA TRP A 153 -10.45 -11.93 4.15
C TRP A 153 -9.07 -12.53 4.37
N GLU A 154 -8.05 -11.90 3.83
CA GLU A 154 -6.68 -12.36 4.01
C GLU A 154 -6.20 -12.17 5.46
N ALA A 155 -6.61 -11.10 6.14
CA ALA A 155 -6.31 -10.88 7.54
C ALA A 155 -6.97 -11.94 8.45
N LEU A 156 -8.20 -12.37 8.15
CA LEU A 156 -8.84 -13.48 8.89
C LEU A 156 -8.05 -14.78 8.74
N ARG A 157 -7.56 -15.10 7.54
CA ARG A 157 -6.67 -16.27 7.33
C ARG A 157 -5.35 -16.12 8.07
N GLY A 158 -4.82 -14.90 8.16
CA GLY A 158 -3.62 -14.56 8.93
C GLY A 158 -3.81 -14.51 10.45
N GLY A 159 -5.05 -14.66 10.95
CA GLY A 159 -5.34 -14.71 12.38
C GLY A 159 -5.87 -13.41 12.99
N LEU A 160 -6.49 -12.53 12.20
CA LEU A 160 -7.11 -11.30 12.69
C LEU A 160 -8.10 -11.55 13.85
N ALA A 161 -8.87 -12.65 13.79
CA ALA A 161 -9.84 -13.00 14.81
C ALA A 161 -9.22 -13.34 16.18
N ARG A 162 -7.93 -13.73 16.19
CA ARG A 162 -7.19 -14.07 17.41
C ARG A 162 -6.61 -12.86 18.15
N ALA A 163 -6.58 -11.71 17.49
CA ALA A 163 -6.01 -10.51 18.07
C ALA A 163 -6.97 -9.87 19.07
N LYS A 164 -6.46 -9.59 20.27
CA LYS A 164 -7.22 -8.91 21.32
C LYS A 164 -7.52 -7.46 20.94
N GLU A 165 -6.53 -6.79 20.37
CA GLU A 165 -6.67 -5.42 19.91
C GLU A 165 -6.36 -5.32 18.40
N LYS A 166 -6.96 -4.34 17.75
CA LYS A 166 -6.74 -4.04 16.32
C LYS A 166 -6.38 -2.57 16.17
N LEU A 167 -5.38 -2.28 15.36
CA LEU A 167 -4.92 -0.91 15.08
C LEU A 167 -4.90 -0.68 13.57
N VAL A 168 -5.65 0.34 13.13
CA VAL A 168 -5.60 0.82 11.74
C VAL A 168 -4.74 2.07 11.67
N LEU A 169 -3.70 2.02 10.82
CA LEU A 169 -2.81 3.16 10.53
C LEU A 169 -3.01 3.63 9.09
N GLY A 170 -3.01 4.95 8.90
CA GLY A 170 -3.11 5.55 7.57
C GLY A 170 -2.67 7.02 7.55
N ASP A 171 -2.58 7.58 6.35
CA ASP A 171 -2.06 8.92 6.06
C ASP A 171 -3.05 10.07 6.30
N GLY A 172 -4.28 9.75 6.67
CA GLY A 172 -5.32 10.77 6.94
C GLY A 172 -6.32 10.97 5.80
N ILE A 173 -6.20 10.31 4.66
CA ILE A 173 -7.20 10.36 3.58
C ILE A 173 -8.53 9.79 4.08
N ALA A 174 -9.63 10.49 3.76
CA ALA A 174 -10.96 10.18 4.30
C ALA A 174 -11.43 8.74 4.03
N TRP A 175 -11.10 8.18 2.86
CA TRP A 175 -11.55 6.82 2.52
C TRP A 175 -10.97 5.74 3.46
N ILE A 176 -9.78 5.95 4.03
CA ILE A 176 -9.16 5.01 4.99
C ILE A 176 -10.03 4.91 6.25
N TRP A 177 -10.47 6.05 6.77
CA TRP A 177 -11.27 6.09 7.99
C TRP A 177 -12.70 5.60 7.76
N ASN A 178 -13.26 5.86 6.59
CA ASN A 178 -14.54 5.27 6.18
C ASN A 178 -14.43 3.75 6.05
N LEU A 179 -13.35 3.25 5.46
CA LEU A 179 -13.07 1.83 5.37
C LEU A 179 -12.95 1.19 6.75
N LYS A 180 -12.18 1.81 7.66
CA LYS A 180 -12.04 1.36 9.04
C LYS A 180 -13.39 1.32 9.75
N ALA A 181 -14.17 2.40 9.66
CA ALA A 181 -15.49 2.47 10.32
C ALA A 181 -16.45 1.38 9.83
N ASN A 182 -16.40 1.05 8.55
CA ASN A 182 -17.27 0.05 7.95
C ASN A 182 -16.80 -1.40 8.18
N ARG A 183 -15.49 -1.63 8.21
CA ARG A 183 -14.94 -2.99 8.20
C ARG A 183 -14.38 -3.45 9.55
N TRP A 184 -13.81 -2.52 10.32
CA TRP A 184 -13.21 -2.79 11.64
C TRP A 184 -13.63 -1.69 12.65
N PRO A 185 -14.94 -1.56 12.96
CA PRO A 185 -15.45 -0.48 13.80
C PRO A 185 -14.79 -0.46 15.19
N GLU A 186 -14.43 -1.61 15.71
CA GLU A 186 -13.79 -1.78 17.02
C GLU A 186 -12.27 -1.44 17.02
N ALA A 187 -11.65 -1.37 15.86
CA ALA A 187 -10.22 -1.09 15.78
C ALA A 187 -9.90 0.33 16.23
N ARG A 188 -8.75 0.50 16.87
CA ARG A 188 -8.17 1.83 17.15
C ARG A 188 -7.74 2.48 15.85
N GLU A 189 -7.73 3.81 15.82
CA GLU A 189 -7.29 4.62 14.69
C GLU A 189 -6.01 5.35 15.07
N LEU A 190 -5.01 5.32 14.18
CA LEU A 190 -3.81 6.12 14.34
C LEU A 190 -3.43 6.78 13.01
N LEU A 191 -3.30 8.09 13.03
CA LEU A 191 -2.69 8.84 11.93
C LEU A 191 -1.20 8.51 11.89
N ASP A 192 -0.67 8.19 10.72
CA ASP A 192 0.76 7.99 10.57
C ASP A 192 1.55 9.20 11.08
N PHE A 193 2.51 8.95 11.99
CA PHE A 193 3.29 10.01 12.65
C PHE A 193 4.11 10.82 11.65
N TRP A 194 4.73 10.15 10.68
CA TRP A 194 5.59 10.80 9.69
C TRP A 194 4.78 11.60 8.69
N HIS A 195 3.60 11.08 8.28
CA HIS A 195 2.68 11.80 7.42
C HIS A 195 2.09 13.04 8.13
N GLY A 196 1.64 12.88 9.37
CA GLY A 196 1.27 14.00 10.23
C GLY A 196 2.41 15.02 10.39
N GLY A 197 3.66 14.54 10.47
CA GLY A 197 4.87 15.34 10.46
C GLY A 197 5.04 16.16 9.18
N GLN A 198 4.78 15.59 8.00
CA GLN A 198 4.84 16.34 6.73
C GLN A 198 3.83 17.50 6.71
N HIS A 199 2.61 17.27 7.18
CA HIS A 199 1.61 18.32 7.34
C HIS A 199 2.05 19.40 8.35
N LEU A 200 2.72 18.99 9.42
CA LEU A 200 3.26 19.95 10.40
C LEU A 200 4.39 20.79 9.79
N TRP A 201 5.23 20.20 8.92
CA TRP A 201 6.23 20.93 8.15
C TRP A 201 5.59 21.93 7.18
N SER A 202 4.56 21.53 6.45
CA SER A 202 3.80 22.42 5.56
C SER A 202 3.22 23.60 6.32
N LEU A 203 2.61 23.33 7.48
CA LEU A 203 2.09 24.39 8.37
C LEU A 203 3.20 25.30 8.89
N GLY A 204 4.31 24.73 9.37
CA GLY A 204 5.42 25.48 9.93
C GLY A 204 6.06 26.44 8.93
N ARG A 205 6.26 25.97 7.69
CA ARG A 205 6.72 26.83 6.59
C ARG A 205 5.75 27.98 6.29
N ALA A 206 4.47 27.64 6.10
CA ALA A 206 3.45 28.66 5.82
C ALA A 206 3.31 29.68 6.96
N TYR A 207 3.36 29.25 8.21
CA TYR A 207 3.29 30.11 9.39
C TYR A 207 4.49 31.05 9.52
N ASN A 208 5.69 30.59 9.20
CA ASN A 208 6.92 31.34 9.26
C ASN A 208 7.28 32.02 7.93
N ALA A 209 6.32 32.33 7.09
CA ALA A 209 6.51 33.02 5.79
C ALA A 209 7.57 32.36 4.90
N MET A 210 7.64 31.02 4.89
CA MET A 210 8.60 30.18 4.15
C MET A 210 10.07 30.33 4.57
N ASP A 211 10.32 30.91 5.75
CA ASP A 211 11.65 31.01 6.36
C ASP A 211 12.00 29.68 7.05
N GLU A 212 12.86 28.88 6.43
CA GLU A 212 13.27 27.55 6.94
C GLU A 212 14.00 27.63 8.29
N ALA A 213 14.77 28.69 8.54
CA ALA A 213 15.50 28.89 9.79
C ALA A 213 14.56 29.04 10.99
N LYS A 214 13.39 29.64 10.77
CA LYS A 214 12.32 29.79 11.79
C LYS A 214 11.39 28.55 11.78
N ALA A 215 11.08 27.98 10.62
CA ALA A 215 10.18 26.85 10.51
C ALA A 215 10.73 25.60 11.21
N LYS A 216 12.02 25.29 11.01
CA LYS A 216 12.65 24.09 11.55
C LYS A 216 12.50 23.95 13.08
N PRO A 217 12.98 24.88 13.92
CA PRO A 217 12.85 24.74 15.37
C PRO A 217 11.39 24.77 15.83
N TRP A 218 10.52 25.49 15.10
CA TRP A 218 9.09 25.53 15.39
C TRP A 218 8.44 24.14 15.18
N VAL A 219 8.77 23.44 14.09
CA VAL A 219 8.26 22.11 13.76
C VAL A 219 8.84 21.03 14.68
N GLU A 220 10.16 20.99 14.85
CA GLU A 220 10.85 19.99 15.68
C GLU A 220 10.33 19.98 17.12
N LYS A 221 10.11 21.18 17.71
CA LYS A 221 9.50 21.31 19.03
C LYS A 221 8.11 20.66 19.11
N ARG A 222 7.32 20.75 18.05
CA ARG A 222 5.95 20.21 18.03
C ARG A 222 5.94 18.72 17.72
N LEU A 223 6.82 18.24 16.86
CA LEU A 223 7.03 16.79 16.64
C LEU A 223 7.44 16.11 17.93
N HIS A 224 8.42 16.70 18.65
CA HIS A 224 8.83 16.18 19.95
C HIS A 224 7.64 16.11 20.93
N ARG A 225 6.82 17.15 21.00
CA ARG A 225 5.64 17.16 21.87
C ARG A 225 4.57 16.15 21.47
N LEU A 226 4.34 15.95 20.17
CA LEU A 226 3.42 14.93 19.67
C LEU A 226 3.89 13.53 20.07
N ALA A 227 5.20 13.25 19.94
CA ALA A 227 5.78 11.98 20.34
C ALA A 227 5.72 11.73 21.87
N HIS A 228 5.52 12.78 22.69
CA HIS A 228 5.55 12.70 24.15
C HIS A 228 4.21 13.13 24.80
N GLY A 229 3.09 12.71 24.20
CA GLY A 229 1.75 12.83 24.79
C GLY A 229 1.21 14.26 25.00
N GLN A 230 1.79 15.24 24.31
CA GLN A 230 1.34 16.63 24.38
C GLN A 230 0.51 17.06 23.15
N GLU A 231 -0.17 16.10 22.51
CA GLU A 231 -0.96 16.33 21.30
C GLU A 231 -2.03 17.41 21.52
N ARG A 232 -2.70 17.42 22.67
CA ARG A 232 -3.71 18.45 23.00
C ARG A 232 -3.12 19.85 23.00
N LYS A 233 -1.89 19.99 23.52
CA LYS A 233 -1.18 21.29 23.55
C LYS A 233 -0.81 21.73 22.15
N VAL A 234 -0.27 20.81 21.33
CA VAL A 234 0.09 21.10 19.94
C VAL A 234 -1.15 21.48 19.13
N LEU A 235 -2.25 20.75 19.26
CA LEU A 235 -3.51 21.05 18.57
C LEU A 235 -4.08 22.43 19.00
N LYS A 236 -4.01 22.77 20.28
CA LYS A 236 -4.40 24.10 20.79
C LYS A 236 -3.53 25.20 20.17
N GLU A 237 -2.20 25.01 20.12
CA GLU A 237 -1.29 25.96 19.49
C GLU A 237 -1.60 26.14 17.99
N ILE A 238 -1.82 25.03 17.26
CA ILE A 238 -2.18 25.05 15.85
C ILE A 238 -3.52 25.78 15.63
N SER A 239 -4.53 25.50 16.44
CA SER A 239 -5.83 26.15 16.33
C SER A 239 -5.77 27.67 16.53
N ALA A 240 -4.87 28.14 17.38
CA ALA A 240 -4.67 29.57 17.69
C ALA A 240 -3.92 30.32 16.58
N ILE A 241 -3.30 29.68 15.61
CA ILE A 241 -2.59 30.35 14.52
C ILE A 241 -3.56 31.17 13.69
N LYS A 242 -3.26 32.47 13.56
CA LYS A 242 -4.01 33.38 12.70
C LYS A 242 -3.59 33.18 11.25
N SER A 243 -4.57 33.03 10.34
CA SER A 243 -4.32 32.90 8.91
C SER A 243 -4.27 34.26 8.25
N SER A 244 -3.24 34.56 7.50
CA SER A 244 -3.13 35.77 6.66
C SER A 244 -4.02 35.63 5.39
N ARG A 245 -4.06 36.71 4.58
CA ARG A 245 -4.59 36.66 3.22
C ARG A 245 -3.54 36.03 2.29
N GLY A 246 -3.97 35.48 1.13
CA GLY A 246 -3.10 34.93 0.12
C GLY A 246 -2.74 33.45 0.35
N GLN A 247 -1.83 32.93 -0.47
CA GLN A 247 -1.50 31.52 -0.60
C GLN A 247 -1.01 30.87 0.71
N THR A 248 -0.12 31.55 1.46
CA THR A 248 0.35 31.05 2.77
C THR A 248 -0.77 30.95 3.78
N GLY A 249 -1.69 31.91 3.78
CA GLY A 249 -2.88 31.87 4.64
C GLY A 249 -3.84 30.74 4.27
N GLU A 250 -3.97 30.39 3.00
CA GLU A 250 -4.74 29.23 2.55
C GLU A 250 -4.10 27.92 3.00
N MET A 251 -2.78 27.79 2.88
CA MET A 251 -2.05 26.65 3.42
C MET A 251 -2.27 26.50 4.93
N VAL A 252 -2.15 27.57 5.70
CA VAL A 252 -2.41 27.55 7.15
C VAL A 252 -3.84 27.07 7.44
N ARG A 253 -4.85 27.57 6.71
CA ARG A 253 -6.24 27.11 6.90
C ARG A 253 -6.43 25.63 6.57
N LYS A 254 -5.83 25.16 5.46
CA LYS A 254 -5.86 23.75 5.04
C LYS A 254 -5.27 22.85 6.12
N GLU A 255 -4.08 23.19 6.61
CA GLU A 255 -3.38 22.36 7.61
C GLU A 255 -4.09 22.39 8.97
N LYS A 256 -4.63 23.53 9.39
CA LYS A 256 -5.48 23.62 10.61
C LYS A 256 -6.69 22.70 10.51
N LYS A 257 -7.38 22.65 9.36
CA LYS A 257 -8.51 21.75 9.11
C LYS A 257 -8.08 20.29 9.19
N TYR A 258 -6.91 19.95 8.60
CA TYR A 258 -6.35 18.61 8.66
C TYR A 258 -6.12 18.17 10.12
N PHE A 259 -5.39 18.93 10.92
CA PHE A 259 -5.12 18.58 12.32
C PHE A 259 -6.39 18.51 13.17
N ALA A 260 -7.34 19.41 12.96
CA ALA A 260 -8.63 19.37 13.66
C ALA A 260 -9.41 18.07 13.32
N GLY A 261 -9.42 17.67 12.05
CA GLY A 261 -10.09 16.44 11.59
C GLY A 261 -9.46 15.16 12.11
N HIS A 262 -8.16 15.19 12.47
CA HIS A 262 -7.42 14.01 12.94
C HIS A 262 -7.09 14.05 14.44
N SER A 263 -7.62 14.99 15.19
CA SER A 263 -7.29 15.21 16.61
C SER A 263 -7.45 13.96 17.50
N LYS A 264 -8.38 13.07 17.17
CA LYS A 264 -8.62 11.82 17.90
C LYS A 264 -7.67 10.67 17.50
N ARG A 265 -6.83 10.88 16.47
CA ARG A 265 -5.97 9.86 15.85
C ARG A 265 -4.49 10.11 16.09
N MET A 266 -4.13 10.88 17.11
CA MET A 266 -2.76 11.35 17.35
C MET A 266 -2.22 10.94 18.72
N ASN A 267 -2.70 9.83 19.30
CA ASN A 267 -2.31 9.34 20.62
C ASN A 267 -0.97 8.56 20.54
N TYR A 268 0.07 9.20 20.01
CA TYR A 268 1.34 8.54 19.69
C TYR A 268 2.05 7.96 20.91
N GLN A 269 2.10 8.71 22.04
CA GLN A 269 2.75 8.24 23.26
C GLN A 269 2.05 6.99 23.80
N GLU A 270 0.72 7.00 23.91
CA GLU A 270 -0.05 5.85 24.39
C GLU A 270 0.24 4.59 23.57
N ILE A 271 0.32 4.74 22.25
CA ILE A 271 0.61 3.64 21.33
C ILE A 271 2.08 3.17 21.46
N ALA A 272 3.02 4.11 21.54
CA ALA A 272 4.44 3.80 21.70
C ALA A 272 4.76 3.13 23.04
N ASP A 273 4.13 3.56 24.15
CA ASP A 273 4.29 2.97 25.47
C ASP A 273 3.85 1.49 25.54
N ARG A 274 2.95 1.08 24.63
CA ARG A 274 2.58 -0.33 24.44
C ARG A 274 3.56 -1.11 23.58
N GLY A 275 4.62 -0.47 23.06
CA GLY A 275 5.55 -1.05 22.10
C GLY A 275 4.98 -1.19 20.68
N TRP A 276 3.88 -0.53 20.38
CA TRP A 276 3.18 -0.60 19.09
C TRP A 276 3.73 0.44 18.11
N PRO A 277 3.67 0.16 16.79
CA PRO A 277 4.18 1.08 15.78
C PRO A 277 3.31 2.34 15.68
N ILE A 278 3.96 3.49 15.49
CA ILE A 278 3.31 4.79 15.25
C ILE A 278 3.42 5.26 13.79
N GLY A 279 4.03 4.46 12.93
CA GLY A 279 4.23 4.74 11.51
C GLY A 279 3.77 3.59 10.61
N SER A 280 3.37 3.93 9.39
CA SER A 280 2.84 3.02 8.37
C SER A 280 3.91 2.49 7.39
N GLY A 281 5.17 2.48 7.79
CA GLY A 281 6.32 2.05 6.98
C GLY A 281 6.13 0.76 6.16
N PRO A 282 5.48 -0.30 6.69
CA PRO A 282 5.21 -1.53 5.94
C PRO A 282 4.35 -1.32 4.69
N VAL A 283 3.27 -0.54 4.76
CA VAL A 283 2.43 -0.27 3.58
C VAL A 283 3.09 0.73 2.63
N GLU A 284 3.79 1.75 3.14
CA GLU A 284 4.60 2.64 2.30
C GLU A 284 5.68 1.88 1.52
N SER A 285 6.37 0.94 2.19
CA SER A 285 7.35 0.07 1.55
C SER A 285 6.71 -0.78 0.44
N SER A 286 5.50 -1.30 0.67
CA SER A 286 4.72 -2.03 -0.33
C SER A 286 4.40 -1.13 -1.53
N CYS A 287 3.89 0.08 -1.30
CA CYS A 287 3.60 1.06 -2.35
C CYS A 287 4.85 1.40 -3.18
N ARG A 288 6.01 1.59 -2.54
CA ARG A 288 7.27 1.87 -3.26
C ARG A 288 7.73 0.69 -4.12
N GLN A 289 7.58 -0.55 -3.63
CA GLN A 289 7.91 -1.76 -4.41
C GLN A 289 6.99 -1.88 -5.62
N ASP A 290 5.70 -1.61 -5.45
CA ASP A 290 4.73 -1.59 -6.54
C ASP A 290 5.07 -0.53 -7.59
N GLN A 291 5.38 0.70 -7.15
CA GLN A 291 5.74 1.77 -8.05
C GLN A 291 6.97 1.44 -8.90
N ARG A 292 7.95 0.70 -8.39
CA ARG A 292 9.11 0.24 -9.17
C ARG A 292 8.70 -0.63 -10.36
N ARG A 293 7.68 -1.47 -10.19
CA ARG A 293 7.20 -2.37 -11.26
C ARG A 293 6.18 -1.71 -12.17
N PHE A 294 5.31 -0.88 -11.63
CA PHE A 294 4.11 -0.41 -12.33
C PHE A 294 4.16 1.06 -12.76
N LYS A 295 5.18 1.81 -12.34
CA LYS A 295 5.31 3.25 -12.60
C LYS A 295 6.63 3.63 -13.28
N GLY A 296 7.19 2.72 -14.08
CA GLY A 296 8.40 2.96 -14.84
C GLY A 296 8.22 4.04 -15.92
N PRO A 297 9.31 4.65 -16.41
CA PRO A 297 9.26 5.59 -17.52
C PRO A 297 8.53 5.00 -18.72
N GLY A 298 7.64 5.78 -19.34
CA GLY A 298 6.89 5.34 -20.53
C GLY A 298 5.75 4.33 -20.26
N GLN A 299 5.66 3.72 -19.09
CA GLN A 299 4.60 2.76 -18.79
C GLN A 299 3.21 3.42 -18.71
N SER A 300 2.26 2.84 -19.43
CA SER A 300 0.83 3.18 -19.36
C SER A 300 0.02 1.90 -19.53
N TRP A 301 -0.84 1.61 -18.59
CA TRP A 301 -1.53 0.33 -18.46
C TRP A 301 -2.92 0.35 -19.07
N THR A 302 -3.35 -0.77 -19.65
CA THR A 302 -4.80 -1.05 -19.74
C THR A 302 -5.26 -1.54 -18.37
N ARG A 303 -6.54 -1.36 -18.03
CA ARG A 303 -7.07 -1.84 -16.75
C ARG A 303 -6.88 -3.34 -16.58
N LYS A 304 -7.16 -4.12 -17.63
CA LYS A 304 -6.96 -5.57 -17.63
C LYS A 304 -5.48 -5.95 -17.51
N GLY A 305 -4.59 -5.29 -18.26
CA GLY A 305 -3.16 -5.57 -18.21
C GLY A 305 -2.56 -5.31 -16.85
N PHE A 306 -2.98 -4.22 -16.18
CA PHE A 306 -2.59 -3.92 -14.81
C PHE A 306 -3.13 -4.99 -13.84
N ALA A 307 -4.43 -5.31 -13.91
CA ALA A 307 -5.06 -6.31 -13.04
C ALA A 307 -4.34 -7.64 -13.10
N ASN A 308 -4.08 -8.15 -14.30
CA ASN A 308 -3.46 -9.46 -14.51
C ASN A 308 -2.03 -9.51 -13.95
N LEU A 309 -1.19 -8.52 -14.28
CA LEU A 309 0.17 -8.48 -13.72
C LEU A 309 0.15 -8.27 -12.21
N SER A 310 -0.77 -7.44 -11.71
CA SER A 310 -0.94 -7.17 -10.28
C SER A 310 -1.34 -8.44 -9.51
N ALA A 311 -2.29 -9.22 -10.03
CA ALA A 311 -2.72 -10.48 -9.41
C ALA A 311 -1.58 -11.50 -9.39
N LEU A 312 -0.80 -11.58 -10.49
CA LEU A 312 0.35 -12.46 -10.58
C LEU A 312 1.47 -12.07 -9.59
N ASP A 313 1.78 -10.77 -9.49
CA ASP A 313 2.75 -10.26 -8.52
C ASP A 313 2.28 -10.47 -7.07
N GLN A 314 0.98 -10.31 -6.82
CA GLN A 314 0.42 -10.56 -5.49
C GLN A 314 0.51 -12.04 -5.10
N ALA A 315 0.14 -12.97 -5.99
CA ALA A 315 0.27 -14.41 -5.73
C ALA A 315 1.71 -14.79 -5.36
N ARG A 316 2.71 -14.17 -6.01
CA ARG A 316 4.13 -14.36 -5.67
C ARG A 316 4.47 -13.84 -4.26
N ARG A 317 3.93 -12.71 -3.86
CA ARG A 317 4.25 -12.06 -2.55
C ARG A 317 3.54 -12.71 -1.37
N ASP A 318 2.37 -13.29 -1.61
CA ASP A 318 1.50 -13.86 -0.58
C ASP A 318 1.67 -15.39 -0.46
N ASN A 319 2.75 -15.95 -1.03
CA ASN A 319 3.07 -17.38 -1.05
C ASN A 319 2.00 -18.26 -1.72
N HIS A 320 1.17 -17.70 -2.62
CA HIS A 320 0.20 -18.44 -3.44
C HIS A 320 0.75 -18.81 -4.83
N TRP A 321 2.05 -18.64 -5.04
CA TRP A 321 2.68 -18.86 -6.35
C TRP A 321 2.52 -20.30 -6.85
N ASP A 322 2.78 -21.26 -5.98
CA ASP A 322 2.75 -22.68 -6.37
C ASP A 322 1.33 -23.15 -6.69
N GLU A 323 0.31 -22.58 -6.04
CA GLU A 323 -1.09 -22.89 -6.29
C GLU A 323 -1.51 -22.57 -7.74
N LEU A 324 -0.89 -21.58 -8.38
CA LEU A 324 -1.14 -21.22 -9.77
C LEU A 324 -0.72 -22.31 -10.75
N TRP A 325 0.15 -23.22 -10.34
CA TRP A 325 0.77 -24.22 -11.22
C TRP A 325 0.34 -25.65 -10.88
N LEU A 326 -0.42 -25.84 -9.80
CA LEU A 326 -1.03 -27.11 -9.46
C LEU A 326 -2.13 -27.44 -10.48
N GLY A 327 -1.94 -28.51 -11.26
CA GLY A 327 -2.90 -28.97 -12.27
C GLY A 327 -2.83 -28.25 -13.63
N ALA A 328 -1.77 -27.49 -13.91
CA ALA A 328 -1.53 -26.86 -15.21
C ALA A 328 -0.83 -27.79 -16.21
#